data_51918f69dd65d8152a24d5c495e0499f
#
_entry.id   51918f69dd65d8152a24d5c495e0499f
#
_cell.length_a   1.000
_cell.length_b   1.000
_cell.length_c   1.000
_cell.angle_alpha   90.00
_cell.angle_beta   90.00
_cell.angle_gamma   90.00
#
_symmetry.space_group_name_H-M   'P 1'
#
loop_
_entity.id
_entity.type
_entity.pdbx_description
1 polymer ?
#
loop_
_entity_poly.entity_id
_entity_poly.type
_entity_poly.pdbx_seq_one_letter_code
_entity_poly.pdbx_strand_id
1 'polypeptide(L)'
;MILVLIHHQLIPLSLNGGFLGVDLFFVLSGFLITGLLLKEFKATNSISLMNFYARRALRLAPAFLIYLIAALILTYKQHPEEFAREIKLVGLSLVYLTNWRMALGWDYSLDPTAIIWSLSIEEQFYLVWPPLLFLLLSCRVKYSHIGVALGLIVVAVAIHRATLWTNGAELNRMYYGTDTRADALFVGCLCAFVAQHRLPAKLESTLRMLGLVAVGFLVYLISTVSFTGQFLYRGGYTLVALATGLLIWSVNDSEHSWLAPLLTFYPFRWFGLISYSLYLWHWLLLRNMSFYYVAGEWDSWAKFVAAVTIAASSFYLIEKRINNLKSRFSYSTPRIQPDAKKQLPLVGPFVQPSEQNT
;
A
#
# COMPACT_ATOMS: atom_id res chain seq x y z
N MET A 1 4.38 -2.78 6.95
CA MET A 1 5.61 -1.98 7.17
C MET A 1 6.69 -2.75 7.92
N ILE A 2 6.42 -3.35 9.07
CA ILE A 2 7.42 -4.13 9.83
C ILE A 2 8.14 -5.18 8.97
N LEU A 3 7.41 -5.94 8.13
CA LEU A 3 8.00 -6.93 7.21
C LEU A 3 9.02 -6.31 6.24
N VAL A 4 8.73 -5.12 5.72
CA VAL A 4 9.64 -4.39 4.82
C VAL A 4 10.90 -3.95 5.57
N LEU A 5 10.79 -3.52 6.83
CA LEU A 5 11.94 -3.15 7.66
C LEU A 5 12.82 -4.36 7.99
N ILE A 6 12.20 -5.53 8.21
CA ILE A 6 12.93 -6.79 8.40
C ILE A 6 13.65 -7.18 7.11
N HIS A 7 12.97 -7.11 5.96
CA HIS A 7 13.57 -7.42 4.66
C HIS A 7 14.80 -6.56 4.37
N HIS A 8 14.73 -5.28 4.70
CA HIS A 8 15.84 -4.34 4.54
C HIS A 8 16.83 -4.35 5.74
N GLN A 9 16.74 -5.33 6.64
CA GLN A 9 17.66 -5.52 7.76
C GLN A 9 17.76 -4.37 8.78
N LEU A 10 16.76 -3.48 8.83
CA LEU A 10 16.67 -2.50 9.92
C LEU A 10 16.24 -3.16 11.23
N ILE A 11 15.45 -4.21 11.13
CA ILE A 11 15.16 -5.09 12.25
C ILE A 11 15.96 -6.36 11.98
N PRO A 12 16.93 -6.76 12.83
CA PRO A 12 17.83 -7.86 12.57
C PRO A 12 17.16 -9.22 12.83
N LEU A 13 16.08 -9.46 12.10
CA LEU A 13 15.37 -10.73 12.01
C LEU A 13 15.50 -11.24 10.56
N SER A 14 15.79 -12.52 10.42
CA SER A 14 15.92 -13.13 9.10
C SER A 14 14.56 -13.68 8.65
N LEU A 15 13.90 -12.93 7.77
CA LEU A 15 12.68 -13.39 7.08
C LEU A 15 12.89 -13.24 5.57
N ASN A 16 13.02 -14.35 4.87
CA ASN A 16 13.32 -14.38 3.43
C ASN A 16 12.24 -13.67 2.59
N GLY A 17 10.97 -13.81 2.94
CA GLY A 17 9.82 -13.27 2.24
C GLY A 17 9.32 -11.92 2.77
N GLY A 18 10.10 -11.17 3.55
CA GLY A 18 9.68 -9.88 4.10
C GLY A 18 9.27 -8.84 3.04
N PHE A 19 9.81 -8.94 1.81
CA PHE A 19 9.43 -8.13 0.66
C PHE A 19 7.95 -8.28 0.26
N LEU A 20 7.30 -9.41 0.58
CA LEU A 20 5.87 -9.62 0.36
C LEU A 20 4.99 -8.63 1.12
N GLY A 21 5.56 -7.92 2.10
CA GLY A 21 4.88 -6.81 2.77
C GLY A 21 4.38 -5.73 1.81
N VAL A 22 5.02 -5.55 0.65
CA VAL A 22 4.58 -4.62 -0.40
C VAL A 22 3.30 -5.13 -1.08
N ASP A 23 3.20 -6.44 -1.33
CA ASP A 23 2.00 -7.05 -1.92
C ASP A 23 0.77 -6.90 -1.01
N LEU A 24 0.97 -7.06 0.29
CA LEU A 24 -0.08 -6.80 1.28
C LEU A 24 -0.56 -5.35 1.21
N PHE A 25 0.35 -4.40 1.01
CA PHE A 25 0.00 -2.99 0.81
C PHE A 25 -0.78 -2.76 -0.49
N PHE A 26 -0.39 -3.39 -1.58
CA PHE A 26 -1.13 -3.25 -2.85
C PHE A 26 -2.58 -3.73 -2.71
N VAL A 27 -2.82 -4.90 -2.10
CA VAL A 27 -4.18 -5.39 -1.85
C VAL A 27 -4.96 -4.44 -0.96
N LEU A 28 -4.36 -3.97 0.14
CA LEU A 28 -4.99 -3.01 1.05
C LEU A 28 -5.31 -1.70 0.34
N SER A 29 -4.43 -1.24 -0.54
CA SER A 29 -4.59 -0.03 -1.34
C SER A 29 -5.79 -0.13 -2.29
N GLY A 30 -5.88 -1.23 -3.05
CA GLY A 30 -7.03 -1.51 -3.92
C GLY A 30 -8.34 -1.57 -3.15
N PHE A 31 -8.35 -2.26 -2.01
CA PHE A 31 -9.52 -2.38 -1.13
C PHE A 31 -9.99 -1.04 -0.58
N LEU A 32 -9.08 -0.26 0.01
CA LEU A 32 -9.44 1.00 0.66
C LEU A 32 -9.93 2.04 -0.35
N ILE A 33 -9.22 2.21 -1.47
CA ILE A 33 -9.60 3.20 -2.48
C ILE A 33 -10.94 2.85 -3.11
N THR A 34 -11.12 1.61 -3.52
CA THR A 34 -12.40 1.17 -4.11
C THR A 34 -13.54 1.31 -3.10
N GLY A 35 -13.34 0.90 -1.85
CA GLY A 35 -14.34 1.05 -0.79
C GLY A 35 -14.75 2.50 -0.54
N LEU A 36 -13.78 3.45 -0.52
CA LEU A 36 -14.05 4.88 -0.38
C LEU A 36 -14.86 5.44 -1.56
N LEU A 37 -14.48 5.07 -2.80
CA LEU A 37 -15.19 5.53 -4.00
C LEU A 37 -16.61 4.96 -4.07
N LEU A 38 -16.81 3.69 -3.75
CA LEU A 38 -18.13 3.06 -3.69
C LEU A 38 -19.02 3.70 -2.62
N LYS A 39 -18.46 4.03 -1.46
CA LYS A 39 -19.17 4.75 -0.39
C LYS A 39 -19.59 6.14 -0.83
N GLU A 40 -18.69 6.90 -1.47
CA GLU A 40 -18.99 8.23 -2.02
C GLU A 40 -20.10 8.14 -3.07
N PHE A 41 -19.99 7.22 -4.04
CA PHE A 41 -20.99 7.03 -5.08
C PHE A 41 -22.37 6.63 -4.52
N LYS A 42 -22.42 5.75 -3.53
CA LYS A 42 -23.68 5.40 -2.85
C LYS A 42 -24.33 6.57 -2.14
N ALA A 43 -23.55 7.49 -1.59
CA ALA A 43 -24.06 8.63 -0.84
C ALA A 43 -24.50 9.80 -1.75
N THR A 44 -23.86 9.98 -2.89
CA THR A 44 -24.01 11.19 -3.74
C THR A 44 -24.40 10.91 -5.18
N ASN A 45 -24.50 9.64 -5.59
CA ASN A 45 -24.66 9.19 -6.98
C ASN A 45 -23.54 9.73 -7.92
N SER A 46 -22.40 10.14 -7.37
CA SER A 46 -21.27 10.68 -8.11
C SER A 46 -19.97 10.38 -7.38
N ILE A 47 -18.83 10.59 -8.07
CA ILE A 47 -17.50 10.58 -7.48
C ILE A 47 -16.83 11.90 -7.85
N SER A 48 -16.44 12.69 -6.85
CA SER A 48 -15.67 13.91 -7.07
C SER A 48 -14.19 13.57 -7.24
N LEU A 49 -13.75 13.37 -8.47
CA LEU A 49 -12.34 13.07 -8.78
C LEU A 49 -11.41 14.19 -8.28
N MET A 50 -11.81 15.46 -8.40
CA MET A 50 -11.04 16.59 -7.87
C MET A 50 -10.81 16.46 -6.36
N ASN A 51 -11.87 16.20 -5.59
CA ASN A 51 -11.76 16.04 -4.15
C ASN A 51 -10.96 14.78 -3.78
N PHE A 52 -11.11 13.69 -4.55
CA PHE A 52 -10.33 12.49 -4.36
C PHE A 52 -8.82 12.77 -4.50
N TYR A 53 -8.40 13.39 -5.61
CA TYR A 53 -6.98 13.71 -5.84
C TYR A 53 -6.46 14.76 -4.85
N ALA A 54 -7.25 15.77 -4.50
CA ALA A 54 -6.87 16.76 -3.50
C ALA A 54 -6.60 16.13 -2.12
N ARG A 55 -7.50 15.26 -1.65
CA ARG A 55 -7.30 14.54 -0.37
C ARG A 55 -6.04 13.66 -0.40
N ARG A 56 -5.76 13.06 -1.53
CA ARG A 56 -4.60 12.19 -1.71
C ARG A 56 -3.30 12.99 -1.78
N ALA A 57 -3.28 14.07 -2.57
CA ALA A 57 -2.14 14.97 -2.64
C ALA A 57 -1.79 15.56 -1.25
N LEU A 58 -2.79 16.03 -0.49
CA LEU A 58 -2.57 16.54 0.87
C LEU A 58 -2.01 15.48 1.84
N ARG A 59 -2.28 14.19 1.59
CA ARG A 59 -1.78 13.09 2.41
C ARG A 59 -0.36 12.68 2.06
N LEU A 60 -0.01 12.62 0.77
CA LEU A 60 1.21 11.95 0.30
C LEU A 60 2.28 12.95 -0.15
N ALA A 61 1.91 14.02 -0.85
CA ALA A 61 2.86 14.95 -1.43
C ALA A 61 3.78 15.63 -0.42
N PRO A 62 3.35 16.02 0.79
CA PRO A 62 4.25 16.71 1.72
C PRO A 62 5.47 15.87 2.10
N ALA A 63 5.27 14.63 2.56
CA ALA A 63 6.38 13.74 2.91
C ALA A 63 7.21 13.36 1.69
N PHE A 64 6.55 13.10 0.55
CA PHE A 64 7.21 12.74 -0.70
C PHE A 64 8.17 13.82 -1.19
N LEU A 65 7.71 15.08 -1.24
CA LEU A 65 8.54 16.19 -1.69
C LEU A 65 9.73 16.45 -0.76
N ILE A 66 9.50 16.40 0.57
CA ILE A 66 10.58 16.55 1.54
C ILE A 66 11.60 15.44 1.40
N TYR A 67 11.13 14.21 1.18
CA TYR A 67 12.00 13.07 0.91
C TYR A 67 12.88 13.29 -0.32
N LEU A 68 12.30 13.71 -1.45
CA LEU A 68 13.05 13.97 -2.68
C LEU A 68 14.08 15.10 -2.52
N ILE A 69 13.71 16.18 -1.79
CA ILE A 69 14.65 17.25 -1.47
C ILE A 69 15.79 16.73 -0.60
N ALA A 70 15.48 15.92 0.41
CA ALA A 70 16.51 15.32 1.26
C ALA A 70 17.44 14.39 0.47
N ALA A 71 16.89 13.59 -0.46
CA ALA A 71 17.69 12.75 -1.37
C ALA A 71 18.68 13.58 -2.20
N LEU A 72 18.22 14.66 -2.83
CA LEU A 72 19.08 15.58 -3.60
C LEU A 72 20.17 16.22 -2.74
N ILE A 73 19.82 16.70 -1.53
CA ILE A 73 20.80 17.33 -0.64
C ILE A 73 21.88 16.33 -0.21
N LEU A 74 21.46 15.11 0.13
CA LEU A 74 22.40 14.07 0.55
C LEU A 74 23.32 13.63 -0.60
N THR A 75 22.75 13.39 -1.79
CA THR A 75 23.56 13.06 -2.97
C THR A 75 24.54 14.18 -3.31
N TYR A 76 24.13 15.45 -3.28
CA TYR A 76 25.02 16.57 -3.53
C TYR A 76 26.18 16.64 -2.53
N LYS A 77 25.95 16.31 -1.26
CA LYS A 77 26.98 16.36 -0.21
C LYS A 77 27.92 15.17 -0.21
N GLN A 78 27.42 13.97 -0.51
CA GLN A 78 28.16 12.72 -0.35
C GLN A 78 28.74 12.21 -1.68
N HIS A 79 28.02 12.45 -2.78
CA HIS A 79 28.33 11.96 -4.13
C HIS A 79 28.03 13.05 -5.17
N PRO A 80 28.75 14.19 -5.15
CA PRO A 80 28.48 15.31 -6.05
C PRO A 80 28.60 14.94 -7.52
N GLU A 81 29.40 13.94 -7.85
CA GLU A 81 29.55 13.38 -9.20
C GLU A 81 28.27 12.71 -9.72
N GLU A 82 27.42 12.20 -8.83
CA GLU A 82 26.15 11.57 -9.19
C GLU A 82 24.96 12.54 -9.20
N PHE A 83 25.17 13.80 -8.80
CA PHE A 83 24.07 14.76 -8.59
C PHE A 83 23.24 15.02 -9.86
N ALA A 84 23.88 15.17 -11.02
CA ALA A 84 23.16 15.37 -12.29
C ALA A 84 22.29 14.17 -12.68
N ARG A 85 22.73 12.97 -12.32
CA ARG A 85 21.94 11.73 -12.47
C ARG A 85 20.77 11.72 -11.50
N GLU A 86 21.00 12.03 -10.22
CA GLU A 86 19.95 12.03 -9.19
C GLU A 86 18.81 13.01 -9.54
N ILE A 87 19.12 14.19 -10.13
CA ILE A 87 18.09 15.11 -10.63
C ILE A 87 17.16 14.43 -11.64
N LYS A 88 17.71 13.64 -12.58
CA LYS A 88 16.90 12.90 -13.56
C LYS A 88 16.03 11.83 -12.89
N LEU A 89 16.58 11.11 -11.89
CA LEU A 89 15.88 10.07 -11.14
C LEU A 89 14.75 10.66 -10.29
N VAL A 90 14.98 11.81 -9.66
CA VAL A 90 13.95 12.59 -8.98
C VAL A 90 12.86 13.03 -9.96
N GLY A 91 13.23 13.48 -11.17
CA GLY A 91 12.26 13.80 -12.24
C GLY A 91 11.37 12.61 -12.60
N LEU A 92 11.94 11.41 -12.79
CA LEU A 92 11.17 10.19 -13.02
C LEU A 92 10.27 9.83 -11.83
N SER A 93 10.74 10.07 -10.62
CA SER A 93 9.96 9.81 -9.40
C SER A 93 8.77 10.75 -9.27
N LEU A 94 8.91 12.03 -9.64
CA LEU A 94 7.83 13.01 -9.63
C LEU A 94 6.69 12.66 -10.59
N VAL A 95 7.00 11.97 -11.71
CA VAL A 95 6.01 11.48 -12.66
C VAL A 95 5.65 10.00 -12.44
N TYR A 96 6.09 9.44 -11.32
CA TYR A 96 5.82 8.04 -10.92
C TYR A 96 6.21 7.00 -11.98
N LEU A 97 7.41 7.14 -12.56
CA LEU A 97 7.98 6.20 -13.53
C LEU A 97 9.19 5.42 -13.00
N THR A 98 9.50 5.52 -11.70
CA THR A 98 10.63 4.81 -11.08
C THR A 98 10.53 3.29 -11.27
N ASN A 99 9.35 2.71 -11.18
CA ASN A 99 9.15 1.28 -11.38
C ASN A 99 9.48 0.83 -12.82
N TRP A 100 9.10 1.61 -13.83
CA TRP A 100 9.41 1.31 -15.23
C TRP A 100 10.88 1.50 -15.55
N ARG A 101 11.54 2.50 -14.94
CA ARG A 101 13.01 2.64 -15.00
C ARG A 101 13.69 1.33 -14.59
N MET A 102 13.28 0.77 -13.45
CA MET A 102 13.84 -0.47 -12.92
C MET A 102 13.42 -1.70 -13.73
N ALA A 103 12.16 -1.76 -14.17
CA ALA A 103 11.64 -2.86 -14.94
C ALA A 103 12.27 -2.97 -16.33
N LEU A 104 12.62 -1.85 -16.97
CA LEU A 104 13.20 -1.80 -18.32
C LEU A 104 14.72 -1.72 -18.35
N GLY A 105 15.35 -1.76 -17.19
CA GLY A 105 16.81 -1.75 -17.09
C GLY A 105 17.47 -0.44 -17.49
N TRP A 106 16.76 0.68 -17.45
CA TRP A 106 17.32 1.98 -17.81
C TRP A 106 18.39 2.42 -16.81
N ASP A 107 18.21 2.05 -15.55
CA ASP A 107 19.15 2.25 -14.47
C ASP A 107 18.79 1.35 -13.29
N TYR A 108 19.65 0.38 -12.99
CA TYR A 108 19.48 -0.57 -11.89
C TYR A 108 20.07 -0.09 -10.56
N SER A 109 20.56 1.15 -10.49
CA SER A 109 21.13 1.62 -9.24
C SER A 109 20.12 1.61 -8.11
N LEU A 110 20.57 1.16 -6.97
CA LEU A 110 19.83 1.25 -5.71
C LEU A 110 20.03 2.66 -5.10
N ASP A 111 19.70 3.68 -5.87
CA ASP A 111 19.76 5.08 -5.48
C ASP A 111 18.71 5.44 -4.41
N PRO A 112 18.75 6.64 -3.83
CA PRO A 112 17.74 7.09 -2.87
C PRO A 112 16.30 6.99 -3.39
N THR A 113 16.06 7.16 -4.69
CA THR A 113 14.72 7.13 -5.28
C THR A 113 14.22 5.72 -5.59
N ALA A 114 15.05 4.68 -5.49
CA ALA A 114 14.69 3.31 -5.85
C ALA A 114 13.45 2.81 -5.09
N ILE A 115 13.29 3.14 -3.81
CA ILE A 115 12.14 2.71 -2.99
C ILE A 115 10.78 3.19 -3.54
N ILE A 116 10.78 4.23 -4.37
CA ILE A 116 9.57 4.84 -4.93
C ILE A 116 8.88 3.94 -5.96
N TRP A 117 9.52 2.84 -6.38
CA TRP A 117 8.94 1.94 -7.38
C TRP A 117 7.53 1.44 -7.03
N SER A 118 7.28 1.06 -5.79
CA SER A 118 5.97 0.56 -5.38
C SER A 118 4.92 1.67 -5.32
N LEU A 119 5.33 2.87 -4.86
CA LEU A 119 4.47 4.05 -4.89
C LEU A 119 4.13 4.45 -6.33
N SER A 120 5.05 4.26 -7.28
CA SER A 120 4.79 4.50 -8.69
C SER A 120 3.68 3.61 -9.22
N ILE A 121 3.68 2.31 -8.90
CA ILE A 121 2.61 1.38 -9.28
C ILE A 121 1.27 1.82 -8.67
N GLU A 122 1.27 2.18 -7.38
CA GLU A 122 0.06 2.66 -6.71
C GLU A 122 -0.50 3.94 -7.33
N GLU A 123 0.34 4.94 -7.59
CA GLU A 123 -0.12 6.22 -8.14
C GLU A 123 -0.59 6.08 -9.59
N GLN A 124 0.03 5.22 -10.40
CA GLN A 124 -0.49 4.85 -11.73
C GLN A 124 -1.89 4.21 -11.62
N PHE A 125 -2.08 3.30 -10.66
CA PHE A 125 -3.40 2.73 -10.40
C PHE A 125 -4.41 3.80 -9.95
N TYR A 126 -4.02 4.74 -9.08
CA TYR A 126 -4.91 5.80 -8.63
C TYR A 126 -5.26 6.83 -9.71
N LEU A 127 -4.40 6.98 -10.71
CA LEU A 127 -4.69 7.82 -11.86
C LEU A 127 -5.77 7.19 -12.75
N VAL A 128 -5.75 5.87 -12.93
CA VAL A 128 -6.60 5.15 -13.88
C VAL A 128 -7.89 4.63 -13.23
N TRP A 129 -7.79 4.02 -12.06
CA TRP A 129 -8.91 3.29 -11.45
C TRP A 129 -10.09 4.17 -11.03
N PRO A 130 -9.93 5.30 -10.32
CA PRO A 130 -11.05 6.13 -9.90
C PRO A 130 -11.91 6.68 -11.05
N PRO A 131 -11.33 7.26 -12.14
CA PRO A 131 -12.14 7.70 -13.28
C PRO A 131 -12.80 6.52 -14.02
N LEU A 132 -12.12 5.38 -14.16
CA LEU A 132 -12.70 4.19 -14.75
C LEU A 132 -13.88 3.66 -13.92
N LEU A 133 -13.72 3.56 -12.61
CA LEU A 133 -14.79 3.14 -11.71
C LEU A 133 -15.97 4.11 -11.76
N PHE A 134 -15.71 5.43 -11.76
CA PHE A 134 -16.75 6.44 -11.90
C PHE A 134 -17.54 6.26 -13.20
N LEU A 135 -16.85 6.06 -14.32
CA LEU A 135 -17.47 5.80 -15.62
C LEU A 135 -18.36 4.55 -15.58
N LEU A 136 -17.83 3.42 -15.10
CA LEU A 136 -18.57 2.16 -15.00
C LEU A 136 -19.85 2.29 -14.16
N LEU A 137 -19.75 2.97 -13.02
CA LEU A 137 -20.90 3.19 -12.13
C LEU A 137 -21.92 4.18 -12.74
N SER A 138 -21.45 5.23 -13.40
CA SER A 138 -22.30 6.22 -14.09
C SER A 138 -23.05 5.57 -15.26
N CYS A 139 -22.42 4.64 -15.97
CA CYS A 139 -23.05 3.82 -17.01
C CYS A 139 -23.93 2.68 -16.42
N ARG A 140 -24.12 2.64 -15.11
CA ARG A 140 -24.94 1.62 -14.40
C ARG A 140 -24.53 0.18 -14.70
N VAL A 141 -23.23 -0.05 -14.92
CA VAL A 141 -22.70 -1.40 -15.06
C VAL A 141 -22.93 -2.19 -13.76
N LYS A 142 -23.49 -3.38 -13.86
CA LYS A 142 -23.77 -4.22 -12.68
C LYS A 142 -22.48 -4.57 -11.94
N TYR A 143 -22.49 -4.55 -10.63
CA TYR A 143 -21.34 -4.91 -9.78
C TYR A 143 -20.79 -6.31 -10.10
N SER A 144 -21.67 -7.26 -10.46
CA SER A 144 -21.26 -8.59 -10.90
C SER A 144 -20.38 -8.57 -12.17
N HIS A 145 -20.73 -7.73 -13.16
CA HIS A 145 -19.91 -7.60 -14.37
C HIS A 145 -18.56 -6.96 -14.08
N ILE A 146 -18.54 -5.94 -13.23
CA ILE A 146 -17.29 -5.32 -12.77
C ILE A 146 -16.44 -6.36 -12.01
N GLY A 147 -17.04 -7.14 -11.12
CA GLY A 147 -16.36 -8.21 -10.40
C GLY A 147 -15.78 -9.28 -11.32
N VAL A 148 -16.53 -9.73 -12.31
CA VAL A 148 -16.03 -10.69 -13.33
C VAL A 148 -14.87 -10.08 -14.11
N ALA A 149 -15.00 -8.84 -14.58
CA ALA A 149 -13.93 -8.16 -15.31
C ALA A 149 -12.64 -8.03 -14.48
N LEU A 150 -12.76 -7.66 -13.19
CA LEU A 150 -11.62 -7.60 -12.27
C LEU A 150 -10.99 -9.00 -12.09
N GLY A 151 -11.79 -10.04 -11.92
CA GLY A 151 -11.30 -11.43 -11.84
C GLY A 151 -10.53 -11.86 -13.09
N LEU A 152 -11.05 -11.52 -14.27
CA LEU A 152 -10.36 -11.77 -15.54
C LEU A 152 -9.05 -11.01 -15.65
N ILE A 153 -8.99 -9.75 -15.19
CA ILE A 153 -7.75 -8.97 -15.14
C ILE A 153 -6.72 -9.62 -14.20
N VAL A 154 -7.14 -10.07 -13.02
CA VAL A 154 -6.24 -10.77 -12.06
C VAL A 154 -5.64 -12.00 -12.72
N VAL A 155 -6.47 -12.83 -13.39
CA VAL A 155 -6.00 -14.03 -14.10
C VAL A 155 -5.09 -13.66 -15.26
N ALA A 156 -5.43 -12.64 -16.05
CA ALA A 156 -4.61 -12.19 -17.18
C ALA A 156 -3.22 -11.70 -16.72
N VAL A 157 -3.15 -10.92 -15.64
CA VAL A 157 -1.86 -10.47 -15.05
C VAL A 157 -1.03 -11.67 -14.56
N ALA A 158 -1.67 -12.65 -13.90
CA ALA A 158 -0.98 -13.86 -13.43
C ALA A 158 -0.40 -14.68 -14.59
N ILE A 159 -1.19 -14.88 -15.66
CA ILE A 159 -0.76 -15.57 -16.88
C ILE A 159 0.37 -14.78 -17.56
N HIS A 160 0.22 -13.48 -17.73
CA HIS A 160 1.23 -12.63 -18.35
C HIS A 160 2.56 -12.74 -17.61
N ARG A 161 2.56 -12.63 -16.28
CA ARG A 161 3.77 -12.78 -15.45
C ARG A 161 4.38 -14.18 -15.58
N ALA A 162 3.56 -15.24 -15.58
CA ALA A 162 4.03 -16.61 -15.76
C ALA A 162 4.63 -16.84 -17.16
N THR A 163 4.05 -16.23 -18.19
CA THR A 163 4.59 -16.27 -19.56
C THR A 163 5.92 -15.55 -19.67
N LEU A 164 6.06 -14.37 -19.04
CA LEU A 164 7.34 -13.67 -18.99
C LEU A 164 8.42 -14.53 -18.31
N TRP A 165 8.07 -15.20 -17.21
CA TRP A 165 8.98 -16.12 -16.54
C TRP A 165 9.43 -17.26 -17.47
N THR A 166 8.50 -17.93 -18.14
CA THR A 166 8.82 -19.06 -19.03
C THR A 166 9.64 -18.63 -20.25
N ASN A 167 9.49 -17.38 -20.70
CA ASN A 167 10.25 -16.81 -21.80
C ASN A 167 11.62 -16.24 -21.35
N GLY A 168 12.01 -16.43 -20.08
CA GLY A 168 13.33 -16.01 -19.59
C GLY A 168 13.46 -14.51 -19.39
N ALA A 169 12.36 -13.78 -19.15
CA ALA A 169 12.44 -12.36 -18.83
C ALA A 169 13.23 -12.12 -17.53
N GLU A 170 13.91 -10.98 -17.45
CA GLU A 170 14.67 -10.59 -16.26
C GLU A 170 13.76 -10.45 -15.03
N LEU A 171 14.28 -10.82 -13.86
CA LEU A 171 13.54 -10.71 -12.59
C LEU A 171 13.03 -9.29 -12.34
N ASN A 172 13.86 -8.28 -12.63
CA ASN A 172 13.50 -6.88 -12.45
C ASN A 172 12.28 -6.50 -13.30
N ARG A 173 12.19 -6.99 -14.55
CA ARG A 173 11.03 -6.75 -15.43
C ARG A 173 9.74 -7.24 -14.79
N MET A 174 9.79 -8.41 -14.18
CA MET A 174 8.63 -9.04 -13.57
C MET A 174 8.30 -8.50 -12.19
N TYR A 175 9.31 -8.04 -11.45
CA TYR A 175 9.12 -7.55 -10.07
C TYR A 175 8.63 -6.10 -10.04
N TYR A 176 9.13 -5.24 -10.94
CA TYR A 176 8.84 -3.81 -10.93
C TYR A 176 7.76 -3.38 -11.94
N GLY A 177 7.38 -4.22 -12.89
CA GLY A 177 6.37 -3.90 -13.89
C GLY A 177 4.98 -3.72 -13.29
N THR A 178 4.27 -2.66 -13.64
CA THR A 178 2.86 -2.46 -13.23
C THR A 178 1.97 -3.57 -13.77
N ASP A 179 2.20 -3.99 -15.01
CA ASP A 179 1.47 -5.04 -15.71
C ASP A 179 1.67 -6.45 -15.14
N THR A 180 2.69 -6.63 -14.31
CA THR A 180 3.00 -7.90 -13.64
C THR A 180 2.65 -7.91 -12.16
N ARG A 181 2.24 -6.76 -11.60
CA ARG A 181 1.99 -6.59 -10.16
C ARG A 181 0.59 -6.05 -9.84
N ALA A 182 -0.15 -5.60 -10.86
CA ALA A 182 -1.46 -4.99 -10.68
C ALA A 182 -2.52 -5.98 -10.16
N ASP A 183 -2.31 -7.30 -10.29
CA ASP A 183 -3.20 -8.32 -9.75
C ASP A 183 -3.49 -8.13 -8.27
N ALA A 184 -2.49 -7.76 -7.47
CA ALA A 184 -2.67 -7.49 -6.04
C ALA A 184 -3.64 -6.31 -5.78
N LEU A 185 -3.49 -5.21 -6.53
CA LEU A 185 -4.41 -4.07 -6.45
C LEU A 185 -5.84 -4.47 -6.84
N PHE A 186 -6.00 -5.22 -7.92
CA PHE A 186 -7.32 -5.66 -8.39
C PHE A 186 -7.98 -6.70 -7.49
N VAL A 187 -7.21 -7.58 -6.83
CA VAL A 187 -7.74 -8.43 -5.75
C VAL A 187 -8.31 -7.57 -4.62
N GLY A 188 -7.61 -6.49 -4.23
CA GLY A 188 -8.12 -5.52 -3.27
C GLY A 188 -9.44 -4.88 -3.71
N CYS A 189 -9.54 -4.49 -5.00
CA CYS A 189 -10.79 -3.99 -5.58
C CYS A 189 -11.92 -5.02 -5.47
N LEU A 190 -11.67 -6.28 -5.84
CA LEU A 190 -12.64 -7.37 -5.72
C LEU A 190 -13.16 -7.52 -4.29
N CYS A 191 -12.26 -7.52 -3.31
CA CYS A 191 -12.63 -7.58 -1.90
C CYS A 191 -13.55 -6.41 -1.50
N ALA A 192 -13.28 -5.19 -2.01
CA ALA A 192 -14.13 -4.04 -1.75
C ALA A 192 -15.54 -4.17 -2.34
N PHE A 193 -15.66 -4.75 -3.54
CA PHE A 193 -16.98 -5.04 -4.13
C PHE A 193 -17.73 -6.12 -3.34
N VAL A 194 -17.07 -7.20 -2.96
CA VAL A 194 -17.67 -8.27 -2.16
C VAL A 194 -18.16 -7.74 -0.82
N ALA A 195 -17.37 -6.84 -0.18
CA ALA A 195 -17.73 -6.20 1.09
C ALA A 195 -18.98 -5.29 1.01
N GLN A 196 -19.48 -4.97 -0.19
CA GLN A 196 -20.75 -4.24 -0.35
C GLN A 196 -21.98 -5.14 -0.21
N HIS A 197 -21.83 -6.45 -0.23
CA HIS A 197 -22.90 -7.42 -0.18
C HIS A 197 -22.93 -8.14 1.17
N ARG A 198 -24.13 -8.39 1.71
CA ARG A 198 -24.28 -9.31 2.82
C ARG A 198 -24.18 -10.74 2.29
N LEU A 199 -23.22 -11.47 2.81
CA LEU A 199 -23.06 -12.87 2.46
C LEU A 199 -23.95 -13.76 3.34
N PRO A 200 -24.38 -14.93 2.85
CA PRO A 200 -25.02 -15.93 3.71
C PRO A 200 -24.10 -16.31 4.88
N ALA A 201 -24.64 -16.47 6.08
CA ALA A 201 -23.88 -16.73 7.31
C ALA A 201 -22.90 -17.92 7.19
N LYS A 202 -23.28 -18.97 6.46
CA LYS A 202 -22.43 -20.13 6.19
C LYS A 202 -21.21 -19.75 5.36
N LEU A 203 -21.37 -18.94 4.30
CA LEU A 203 -20.26 -18.48 3.46
C LEU A 203 -19.33 -17.54 4.25
N GLU A 204 -19.90 -16.65 5.04
CA GLU A 204 -19.18 -15.75 5.91
C GLU A 204 -18.31 -16.49 6.95
N SER A 205 -18.88 -17.52 7.60
CA SER A 205 -18.13 -18.39 8.50
C SER A 205 -16.98 -19.12 7.76
N THR A 206 -17.25 -19.63 6.56
CA THR A 206 -16.22 -20.31 5.74
C THR A 206 -15.09 -19.35 5.37
N LEU A 207 -15.40 -18.13 4.95
CA LEU A 207 -14.39 -17.12 4.60
C LEU A 207 -13.54 -16.72 5.82
N ARG A 208 -14.12 -16.67 7.02
CA ARG A 208 -13.37 -16.45 8.27
C ARG A 208 -12.40 -17.59 8.56
N MET A 209 -12.82 -18.84 8.40
CA MET A 209 -11.93 -20.00 8.57
C MET A 209 -10.79 -19.97 7.54
N LEU A 210 -11.11 -19.66 6.28
CA LEU A 210 -10.11 -19.48 5.24
C LEU A 210 -9.15 -18.33 5.55
N GLY A 211 -9.60 -17.28 6.23
CA GLY A 211 -8.75 -16.19 6.74
C GLY A 211 -7.68 -16.68 7.72
N LEU A 212 -8.01 -17.63 8.61
CA LEU A 212 -7.02 -18.26 9.50
C LEU A 212 -5.99 -19.07 8.72
N VAL A 213 -6.44 -19.85 7.74
CA VAL A 213 -5.55 -20.62 6.85
C VAL A 213 -4.65 -19.67 6.06
N ALA A 214 -5.22 -18.55 5.58
CA ALA A 214 -4.47 -17.54 4.85
C ALA A 214 -3.36 -16.89 5.71
N VAL A 215 -3.60 -16.65 7.01
CA VAL A 215 -2.56 -16.18 7.93
C VAL A 215 -1.43 -17.21 8.03
N GLY A 216 -1.74 -18.48 8.28
CA GLY A 216 -0.73 -19.54 8.33
C GLY A 216 0.07 -19.64 7.03
N PHE A 217 -0.62 -19.57 5.88
CA PHE A 217 0.02 -19.59 4.57
C PHE A 217 0.93 -18.38 4.34
N LEU A 218 0.49 -17.17 4.69
CA LEU A 218 1.31 -15.96 4.57
C LEU A 218 2.52 -16.02 5.49
N VAL A 219 2.37 -16.47 6.74
CA VAL A 219 3.50 -16.67 7.68
C VAL A 219 4.49 -17.67 7.11
N TYR A 220 4.02 -18.80 6.58
CA TYR A 220 4.86 -19.81 5.93
C TYR A 220 5.65 -19.20 4.77
N LEU A 221 4.99 -18.48 3.84
CA LEU A 221 5.67 -17.86 2.70
C LEU A 221 6.66 -16.78 3.14
N ILE A 222 6.29 -15.92 4.09
CA ILE A 222 7.18 -14.87 4.61
C ILE A 222 8.44 -15.49 5.24
N SER A 223 8.33 -16.69 5.81
CA SER A 223 9.49 -17.37 6.43
C SER A 223 10.37 -18.09 5.43
N THR A 224 9.81 -18.61 4.32
CA THR A 224 10.49 -19.59 3.46
C THR A 224 10.79 -19.12 2.05
N VAL A 225 9.97 -18.20 1.50
CA VAL A 225 10.03 -17.88 0.07
C VAL A 225 11.21 -16.97 -0.23
N SER A 226 11.95 -17.33 -1.30
CA SER A 226 13.02 -16.47 -1.83
C SER A 226 12.49 -15.52 -2.91
N PHE A 227 13.05 -14.32 -2.96
CA PHE A 227 12.80 -13.33 -4.00
C PHE A 227 13.02 -13.88 -5.43
N THR A 228 14.00 -14.76 -5.62
CA THR A 228 14.32 -15.38 -6.91
C THR A 228 13.52 -16.64 -7.19
N GLY A 229 12.63 -17.04 -6.27
CA GLY A 229 11.88 -18.29 -6.36
C GLY A 229 10.85 -18.29 -7.50
N GLN A 230 10.95 -19.25 -8.41
CA GLN A 230 10.03 -19.41 -9.56
C GLN A 230 8.54 -19.48 -9.14
N PHE A 231 8.26 -20.01 -7.95
CA PHE A 231 6.89 -20.11 -7.42
C PHE A 231 6.16 -18.76 -7.44
N LEU A 232 6.85 -17.68 -7.02
CA LEU A 232 6.25 -16.34 -6.97
C LEU A 232 5.81 -15.87 -8.34
N TYR A 233 6.67 -16.03 -9.35
CA TYR A 233 6.42 -15.52 -10.70
C TYR A 233 5.44 -16.39 -11.49
N ARG A 234 5.28 -17.65 -11.13
CA ARG A 234 4.32 -18.60 -11.76
C ARG A 234 2.93 -18.60 -11.14
N GLY A 235 2.61 -17.61 -10.28
CA GLY A 235 1.29 -17.46 -9.66
C GLY A 235 1.33 -17.21 -8.16
N GLY A 236 2.49 -17.40 -7.49
CA GLY A 236 2.63 -17.22 -6.07
C GLY A 236 2.25 -15.80 -5.59
N TYR A 237 2.61 -14.76 -6.34
CA TYR A 237 2.18 -13.38 -6.02
C TYR A 237 0.66 -13.23 -6.01
N THR A 238 -0.04 -13.85 -6.98
CA THR A 238 -1.51 -13.84 -6.99
C THR A 238 -2.09 -14.61 -5.80
N LEU A 239 -1.48 -15.73 -5.39
CA LEU A 239 -1.89 -16.47 -4.20
C LEU A 239 -1.67 -15.64 -2.93
N VAL A 240 -0.55 -14.92 -2.81
CA VAL A 240 -0.30 -13.96 -1.72
C VAL A 240 -1.38 -12.88 -1.70
N ALA A 241 -1.73 -12.33 -2.87
CA ALA A 241 -2.79 -11.32 -2.97
C ALA A 241 -4.16 -11.87 -2.53
N LEU A 242 -4.54 -13.06 -2.99
CA LEU A 242 -5.80 -13.72 -2.59
C LEU A 242 -5.83 -14.03 -1.09
N ALA A 243 -4.73 -14.56 -0.52
CA ALA A 243 -4.62 -14.80 0.91
C ALA A 243 -4.73 -13.50 1.72
N THR A 244 -4.13 -12.40 1.22
CA THR A 244 -4.26 -11.07 1.83
C THR A 244 -5.69 -10.55 1.75
N GLY A 245 -6.38 -10.79 0.63
CA GLY A 245 -7.81 -10.45 0.47
C GLY A 245 -8.69 -11.19 1.50
N LEU A 246 -8.45 -12.47 1.72
CA LEU A 246 -9.13 -13.26 2.75
C LEU A 246 -8.84 -12.75 4.17
N LEU A 247 -7.59 -12.35 4.42
CA LEU A 247 -7.21 -11.73 5.69
C LEU A 247 -7.96 -10.41 5.90
N ILE A 248 -7.98 -9.51 4.90
CA ILE A 248 -8.73 -8.25 4.98
C ILE A 248 -10.21 -8.51 5.24
N TRP A 249 -10.80 -9.51 4.56
CA TRP A 249 -12.18 -9.92 4.79
C TRP A 249 -12.42 -10.34 6.24
N SER A 250 -11.54 -11.19 6.80
CA SER A 250 -11.70 -11.70 8.17
C SER A 250 -11.54 -10.63 9.25
N VAL A 251 -10.87 -9.51 8.92
CA VAL A 251 -10.71 -8.35 9.82
C VAL A 251 -11.83 -7.34 9.65
N ASN A 252 -12.42 -7.25 8.46
CA ASN A 252 -13.42 -6.24 8.14
C ASN A 252 -14.73 -6.39 8.95
N ASP A 253 -15.07 -7.60 9.39
CA ASP A 253 -16.16 -7.86 10.34
C ASP A 253 -15.68 -7.69 11.78
N SER A 254 -15.70 -6.45 12.26
CA SER A 254 -15.13 -6.06 13.58
C SER A 254 -15.77 -6.75 14.78
N GLU A 255 -17.04 -7.16 14.69
CA GLU A 255 -17.76 -7.77 15.82
C GLU A 255 -17.28 -9.21 16.11
N HIS A 256 -16.75 -9.90 15.10
CA HIS A 256 -16.33 -11.30 15.20
C HIS A 256 -14.86 -11.53 14.81
N SER A 257 -14.08 -10.47 14.58
CA SER A 257 -12.69 -10.60 14.18
C SER A 257 -11.77 -10.86 15.37
N TRP A 258 -11.15 -12.02 15.39
CA TRP A 258 -10.13 -12.39 16.38
C TRP A 258 -8.82 -11.56 16.26
N LEU A 259 -8.56 -10.97 15.09
CA LEU A 259 -7.42 -10.09 14.84
C LEU A 259 -7.69 -8.63 15.23
N ALA A 260 -8.95 -8.22 15.37
CA ALA A 260 -9.28 -6.84 15.68
C ALA A 260 -8.62 -6.32 16.97
N PRO A 261 -8.58 -7.06 18.08
CA PRO A 261 -7.88 -6.62 19.30
C PRO A 261 -6.38 -6.37 19.07
N LEU A 262 -5.73 -7.24 18.29
CA LEU A 262 -4.32 -7.10 17.96
C LEU A 262 -4.07 -5.86 17.09
N LEU A 263 -4.87 -5.66 16.04
CA LEU A 263 -4.69 -4.56 15.10
C LEU A 263 -5.11 -3.20 15.68
N THR A 264 -6.01 -3.19 16.67
CA THR A 264 -6.40 -1.97 17.40
C THR A 264 -5.46 -1.63 18.55
N PHE A 265 -4.54 -2.53 18.92
CA PHE A 265 -3.52 -2.27 19.92
C PHE A 265 -2.69 -1.04 19.55
N TYR A 266 -2.56 -0.10 20.48
CA TYR A 266 -2.03 1.24 20.22
C TYR A 266 -0.70 1.26 19.45
N PRO A 267 0.34 0.47 19.77
CA PRO A 267 1.59 0.46 19.03
C PRO A 267 1.41 0.12 17.54
N PHE A 268 0.64 -0.92 17.19
CA PHE A 268 0.39 -1.29 15.78
C PHE A 268 -0.36 -0.19 15.04
N ARG A 269 -1.36 0.41 15.68
CA ARG A 269 -2.10 1.54 15.13
C ARG A 269 -1.20 2.75 14.91
N TRP A 270 -0.31 3.06 15.86
CA TRP A 270 0.64 4.14 15.75
C TRP A 270 1.64 3.92 14.61
N PHE A 271 2.23 2.71 14.49
CA PHE A 271 3.06 2.35 13.35
C PHE A 271 2.29 2.46 12.01
N GLY A 272 1.01 2.12 11.98
CA GLY A 272 0.15 2.32 10.84
C GLY A 272 0.01 3.79 10.44
N LEU A 273 -0.10 4.70 11.40
CA LEU A 273 -0.22 6.14 11.14
C LEU A 273 1.03 6.73 10.48
N ILE A 274 2.22 6.34 10.94
CA ILE A 274 3.50 6.85 10.41
C ILE A 274 4.07 5.98 9.27
N SER A 275 3.35 4.94 8.84
CA SER A 275 3.87 3.89 7.94
C SER A 275 4.36 4.43 6.60
N TYR A 276 3.70 5.45 6.05
CA TYR A 276 4.09 6.08 4.80
C TYR A 276 5.42 6.84 4.92
N SER A 277 5.54 7.69 5.92
CA SER A 277 6.80 8.40 6.20
C SER A 277 7.92 7.42 6.53
N LEU A 278 7.62 6.39 7.32
CA LEU A 278 8.58 5.36 7.67
C LEU A 278 9.04 4.57 6.43
N TYR A 279 8.13 4.32 5.46
CA TYR A 279 8.48 3.69 4.19
C TYR A 279 9.45 4.52 3.36
N LEU A 280 9.33 5.84 3.35
CA LEU A 280 10.27 6.72 2.66
C LEU A 280 11.59 6.82 3.42
N TRP A 281 11.55 7.23 4.68
CA TRP A 281 12.76 7.58 5.44
C TRP A 281 13.69 6.42 5.75
N HIS A 282 13.16 5.18 5.94
CA HIS A 282 14.03 4.04 6.24
C HIS A 282 15.04 3.75 5.12
N TRP A 283 14.64 3.90 3.86
CA TRP A 283 15.51 3.65 2.72
C TRP A 283 16.63 4.67 2.60
N LEU A 284 16.30 5.95 2.80
CA LEU A 284 17.27 7.02 2.76
C LEU A 284 18.37 6.84 3.83
N LEU A 285 17.96 6.41 5.02
CA LEU A 285 18.89 6.14 6.13
C LEU A 285 19.77 4.91 5.85
N LEU A 286 19.19 3.84 5.30
CA LEU A 286 19.95 2.65 4.92
C LEU A 286 21.07 2.96 3.94
N ARG A 287 20.80 3.81 2.98
CA ARG A 287 21.72 4.13 1.89
C ARG A 287 22.81 5.13 2.28
N ASN A 288 22.49 6.08 3.16
CA ASN A 288 23.34 7.24 3.40
C ASN A 288 23.94 7.32 4.80
N MET A 289 23.56 6.41 5.71
CA MET A 289 24.08 6.43 7.08
C MET A 289 24.73 5.10 7.44
N SER A 290 26.02 5.15 7.75
CA SER A 290 26.70 4.12 8.52
C SER A 290 27.07 4.73 9.87
N PHE A 291 26.62 4.10 10.96
CA PHE A 291 27.06 4.52 12.28
C PHE A 291 28.43 3.90 12.56
N TYR A 292 29.50 4.53 12.09
CA TYR A 292 30.89 4.04 12.18
C TYR A 292 31.33 3.60 13.58
N TYR A 293 30.65 4.05 14.63
CA TYR A 293 30.98 3.72 16.02
C TYR A 293 30.13 2.59 16.59
N VAL A 294 29.20 2.04 15.80
CA VAL A 294 28.27 0.99 16.25
C VAL A 294 28.43 -0.20 15.34
N ALA A 295 28.91 -1.33 15.88
CA ALA A 295 29.17 -2.53 15.08
C ALA A 295 28.01 -3.54 15.20
N GLY A 296 27.84 -4.37 14.14
CA GLY A 296 26.93 -5.51 14.13
C GLY A 296 25.44 -5.13 14.20
N GLU A 297 24.67 -5.91 14.95
CA GLU A 297 23.20 -5.72 15.05
C GLU A 297 22.78 -4.37 15.64
N TRP A 298 23.64 -3.74 16.44
CA TRP A 298 23.37 -2.42 17.02
C TRP A 298 23.29 -1.30 15.97
N ASP A 299 24.03 -1.41 14.86
CA ASP A 299 23.90 -0.48 13.72
C ASP A 299 22.49 -0.54 13.12
N SER A 300 21.92 -1.74 12.93
CA SER A 300 20.56 -1.94 12.46
C SER A 300 19.52 -1.33 13.40
N TRP A 301 19.67 -1.56 14.71
CA TRP A 301 18.77 -0.97 15.70
C TRP A 301 18.89 0.56 15.75
N ALA A 302 20.10 1.11 15.65
CA ALA A 302 20.31 2.56 15.60
C ALA A 302 19.63 3.17 14.36
N LYS A 303 19.78 2.55 13.19
CA LYS A 303 19.08 2.96 11.95
C LYS A 303 17.55 2.84 12.08
N PHE A 304 17.06 1.77 12.71
CA PHE A 304 15.63 1.60 12.98
C PHE A 304 15.08 2.73 13.84
N VAL A 305 15.74 3.02 14.97
CA VAL A 305 15.32 4.09 15.88
C VAL A 305 15.38 5.46 15.18
N ALA A 306 16.44 5.73 14.41
CA ALA A 306 16.55 6.95 13.63
C ALA A 306 15.43 7.05 12.59
N ALA A 307 15.13 5.97 11.85
CA ALA A 307 14.05 5.93 10.85
C ALA A 307 12.68 6.22 11.48
N VAL A 308 12.39 5.58 12.61
CA VAL A 308 11.13 5.80 13.35
C VAL A 308 11.05 7.23 13.86
N THR A 309 12.14 7.77 14.42
CA THR A 309 12.17 9.14 14.95
C THR A 309 11.96 10.18 13.85
N ILE A 310 12.66 10.05 12.70
CA ILE A 310 12.51 10.97 11.58
C ILE A 310 11.12 10.85 10.96
N ALA A 311 10.60 9.62 10.77
CA ALA A 311 9.27 9.41 10.24
C ALA A 311 8.18 9.98 11.16
N ALA A 312 8.29 9.79 12.46
CA ALA A 312 7.36 10.37 13.43
C ALA A 312 7.44 11.89 13.42
N SER A 313 8.66 12.47 13.40
CA SER A 313 8.86 13.92 13.30
C SER A 313 8.24 14.49 12.03
N SER A 314 8.51 13.87 10.87
CA SER A 314 7.89 14.23 9.58
C SER A 314 6.36 14.21 9.67
N PHE A 315 5.82 13.12 10.21
CA PHE A 315 4.37 12.96 10.33
C PHE A 315 3.74 14.03 11.24
N TYR A 316 4.24 14.20 12.48
CA TYR A 316 3.60 15.09 13.45
C TYR A 316 3.84 16.57 13.15
N LEU A 317 5.01 16.95 12.67
CA LEU A 317 5.35 18.36 12.43
C LEU A 317 4.77 18.89 11.11
N ILE A 318 4.68 18.04 10.07
CA ILE A 318 4.35 18.48 8.73
C ILE A 318 3.06 17.82 8.22
N GLU A 319 3.08 16.49 8.08
CA GLU A 319 2.02 15.78 7.39
C GLU A 319 0.67 15.88 8.09
N LYS A 320 0.63 15.71 9.41
CA LYS A 320 -0.60 15.82 10.21
C LYS A 320 -1.25 17.19 10.05
N ARG A 321 -0.46 18.26 10.04
CA ARG A 321 -0.97 19.63 9.88
C ARG A 321 -1.58 19.86 8.51
N ILE A 322 -0.90 19.43 7.44
CA ILE A 322 -1.38 19.56 6.07
C ILE A 322 -2.57 18.64 5.83
N ASN A 323 -2.52 17.41 6.34
CA ASN A 323 -3.59 16.44 6.19
C ASN A 323 -4.91 16.88 6.87
N ASN A 324 -4.87 17.74 7.87
CA ASN A 324 -6.09 18.32 8.45
C ASN A 324 -6.89 19.16 7.45
N LEU A 325 -6.23 19.72 6.41
CA LEU A 325 -6.92 20.46 5.35
C LEU A 325 -7.82 19.58 4.47
N LYS A 326 -7.67 18.25 4.53
CA LYS A 326 -8.49 17.32 3.75
C LYS A 326 -9.99 17.39 4.08
N SER A 327 -10.35 17.86 5.28
CA SER A 327 -11.74 18.08 5.67
C SER A 327 -12.48 19.04 4.74
N ARG A 328 -11.76 19.99 4.12
CA ARG A 328 -12.32 20.92 3.12
C ARG A 328 -12.76 20.23 1.82
N PHE A 329 -12.25 19.04 1.56
CA PHE A 329 -12.51 18.23 0.36
C PHE A 329 -13.35 16.97 0.67
N SER A 330 -13.93 16.89 1.87
CA SER A 330 -14.87 15.81 2.20
C SER A 330 -16.23 16.10 1.56
N TYR A 331 -16.88 15.05 1.05
CA TYR A 331 -18.28 15.17 0.64
C TYR A 331 -19.16 15.29 1.89
N SER A 332 -20.12 16.24 1.86
CA SER A 332 -21.13 16.34 2.89
C SER A 332 -22.08 15.13 2.75
N THR A 333 -21.99 14.17 3.66
CA THR A 333 -23.08 13.19 3.79
C THR A 333 -24.33 13.95 4.18
N PRO A 334 -25.47 13.77 3.48
CA PRO A 334 -26.76 14.23 3.99
C PRO A 334 -26.90 13.70 5.41
N ARG A 335 -27.30 14.55 6.38
CA ARG A 335 -27.60 14.09 7.74
C ARG A 335 -28.68 13.03 7.63
N ILE A 336 -28.27 11.76 7.77
CA ILE A 336 -29.23 10.66 7.93
C ILE A 336 -29.92 10.92 9.27
N GLN A 337 -31.23 11.08 9.22
CA GLN A 337 -32.06 11.19 10.43
C GLN A 337 -31.83 9.98 11.36
N PRO A 338 -32.00 10.11 12.70
CA PRO A 338 -31.52 9.14 13.69
C PRO A 338 -32.12 7.73 13.62
N ASP A 339 -33.11 7.47 12.77
CA ASP A 339 -33.85 6.20 12.75
C ASP A 339 -33.16 5.07 11.94
N ALA A 340 -31.99 5.31 11.33
CA ALA A 340 -31.26 4.29 10.59
C ALA A 340 -30.12 3.64 11.40
N LYS A 341 -30.24 3.53 12.73
CA LYS A 341 -29.22 2.94 13.63
C LYS A 341 -28.96 1.45 13.43
N LYS A 342 -29.45 0.82 12.38
CA LYS A 342 -29.35 -0.65 12.24
C LYS A 342 -28.67 -1.17 10.98
N GLN A 343 -27.92 -0.39 10.22
CA GLN A 343 -27.20 -0.97 9.08
C GLN A 343 -26.02 -0.09 8.66
N LEU A 344 -24.83 -0.38 9.15
CA LEU A 344 -23.56 -0.45 8.42
C LEU A 344 -22.39 -0.55 9.41
N PRO A 345 -21.70 -1.67 9.50
CA PRO A 345 -20.33 -1.64 9.98
C PRO A 345 -19.42 -1.20 8.84
N LEU A 346 -18.48 -0.34 9.19
CA LEU A 346 -17.13 -0.28 8.66
C LEU A 346 -16.85 0.55 7.43
N VAL A 347 -16.12 1.33 7.67
CA VAL A 347 -14.98 2.21 7.55
C VAL A 347 -15.43 3.59 8.07
N GLY A 348 -15.47 3.73 9.38
CA GLY A 348 -15.59 5.05 10.01
C GLY A 348 -14.36 5.87 9.67
N PRO A 349 -14.49 7.18 9.42
CA PRO A 349 -13.31 8.04 9.41
C PRO A 349 -12.57 7.80 10.73
N PHE A 350 -11.24 7.79 10.70
CA PHE A 350 -10.42 7.90 11.90
C PHE A 350 -10.84 9.17 12.64
N VAL A 351 -11.86 9.07 13.50
CA VAL A 351 -12.27 10.17 14.35
C VAL A 351 -11.25 10.24 15.46
N GLN A 352 -10.48 11.30 15.47
CA GLN A 352 -9.68 11.67 16.65
C GLN A 352 -10.65 11.92 17.80
N PRO A 353 -10.34 11.50 19.04
CA PRO A 353 -11.09 11.94 20.20
C PRO A 353 -11.01 13.46 20.28
N SER A 354 -12.15 14.13 20.33
CA SER A 354 -12.23 15.52 20.76
C SER A 354 -11.65 15.59 22.17
N GLU A 355 -10.61 16.39 22.36
CA GLU A 355 -10.20 16.85 23.67
C GLU A 355 -11.41 17.55 24.30
N GLN A 356 -12.09 16.89 25.21
CA GLN A 356 -12.97 17.58 26.15
C GLN A 356 -12.06 18.20 27.21
N ASN A 357 -12.13 19.53 27.27
CA ASN A 357 -11.57 20.36 28.32
C ASN A 357 -12.03 19.86 29.70
N THR A 358 -11.10 19.59 30.58
CA THR A 358 -11.07 20.00 31.99
C THR A 358 -9.61 20.24 32.36
#